data_470e275d3a63eeb122e7ec18d406a0ea
#
_entry.id   470e275d3a63eeb122e7ec18d406a0ea
#
_cell.length_a   1.000
_cell.length_b   1.000
_cell.length_c   1.000
_cell.angle_alpha   90.00
_cell.angle_beta   90.00
_cell.angle_gamma   90.00
#
_symmetry.space_group_name_H-M   'P 1'
#
loop_
_entity.id
_entity.type
_entity.pdbx_description
1 polymer ?
#
loop_
_entity_poly.entity_id
_entity_poly.type
_entity_poly.pdbx_seq_one_letter_code
_entity_poly.pdbx_strand_id
1 'polypeptide(L)'
;KSWSEPVEAPAALNGERHKAEYTPDGRLFITFRSIERGKKAEENASRKVTGGWISEGWIAWVGTFEDLEQGNEGQYRIKLAHIYKDGQRKPAYSAEADTGYCGNVVLDDGTIVTSTYGKFNPKDKINFKTYKTSICSKRINLNDTDELVEKMNK
;
A
#
# COMPACT_ATOMS: atom_id res chain seq x y z
N LYS A 1 -21.63 -3.01 26.31
CA LYS A 1 -21.00 -3.09 24.99
C LYS A 1 -20.00 -4.23 25.06
N SER A 2 -20.09 -5.19 24.15
CA SER A 2 -19.12 -6.29 23.98
C SER A 2 -18.37 -6.12 22.67
N TRP A 3 -17.15 -6.62 22.61
CA TRP A 3 -16.39 -6.74 21.38
C TRP A 3 -16.69 -8.10 20.75
N SER A 4 -16.73 -8.16 19.42
CA SER A 4 -16.70 -9.43 18.70
C SER A 4 -15.33 -10.09 18.84
N GLU A 5 -15.28 -11.39 18.58
CA GLU A 5 -13.97 -12.04 18.41
C GLU A 5 -13.21 -11.42 17.25
N PRO A 6 -11.87 -11.28 17.35
CA PRO A 6 -11.05 -10.78 16.25
C PRO A 6 -11.16 -11.70 15.04
N VAL A 7 -11.25 -11.09 13.86
CA VAL A 7 -11.17 -11.79 12.57
C VAL A 7 -9.92 -11.36 11.84
N GLU A 8 -9.34 -12.25 11.05
CA GLU A 8 -8.18 -11.93 10.22
C GLU A 8 -8.62 -11.05 9.05
N ALA A 9 -7.90 -9.95 8.84
CA ALA A 9 -8.15 -9.07 7.71
C ALA A 9 -7.78 -9.77 6.37
N PRO A 10 -8.36 -9.35 5.24
CA PRO A 10 -8.02 -9.89 3.92
C PRO A 10 -6.51 -9.86 3.65
N ALA A 11 -5.98 -10.89 2.99
CA ALA A 11 -4.56 -10.95 2.64
C ALA A 11 -4.12 -9.79 1.73
N ALA A 12 -5.04 -9.26 0.93
CA ALA A 12 -4.83 -8.05 0.12
C ALA A 12 -4.48 -6.80 0.94
N LEU A 13 -4.81 -6.78 2.23
CA LEU A 13 -4.46 -5.73 3.19
C LEU A 13 -3.20 -6.03 4.00
N ASN A 14 -2.45 -7.07 3.64
CA ASN A 14 -1.23 -7.39 4.38
C ASN A 14 -0.22 -6.25 4.30
N GLY A 15 -0.01 -5.59 5.42
CA GLY A 15 0.81 -4.40 5.47
C GLY A 15 0.77 -3.67 6.80
N GLU A 16 1.20 -2.43 6.78
CA GLU A 16 1.26 -1.56 7.95
C GLU A 16 0.77 -0.14 7.64
N ARG A 17 0.35 0.56 8.72
CA ARG A 17 0.05 2.00 8.67
C ARG A 17 -1.13 2.31 7.76
N HIS A 18 -2.19 1.51 7.89
CA HIS A 18 -3.41 1.65 7.12
C HIS A 18 -4.12 2.97 7.42
N LYS A 19 -4.56 3.63 6.38
CA LYS A 19 -5.42 4.80 6.45
C LYS A 19 -6.60 4.62 5.50
N ALA A 20 -7.81 4.57 6.05
CA ALA A 20 -9.05 4.38 5.31
C ALA A 20 -9.83 5.68 5.16
N GLU A 21 -10.52 5.81 4.03
CA GLU A 21 -11.54 6.82 3.78
C GLU A 21 -12.69 6.18 2.99
N TYR A 22 -13.91 6.62 3.25
CA TYR A 22 -15.06 6.27 2.44
C TYR A 22 -15.12 7.13 1.19
N THR A 23 -15.42 6.52 0.07
CA THR A 23 -15.72 7.20 -1.19
C THR A 23 -17.23 7.46 -1.32
N PRO A 24 -17.66 8.41 -2.18
CA PRO A 24 -19.07 8.77 -2.30
C PRO A 24 -19.99 7.61 -2.71
N ASP A 25 -19.46 6.59 -3.38
CA ASP A 25 -20.17 5.38 -3.76
C ASP A 25 -20.25 4.31 -2.65
N GLY A 26 -19.73 4.63 -1.45
CA GLY A 26 -19.79 3.77 -0.27
C GLY A 26 -18.65 2.75 -0.17
N ARG A 27 -17.71 2.74 -1.10
CA ARG A 27 -16.52 1.90 -1.01
C ARG A 27 -15.51 2.49 -0.02
N LEU A 28 -14.61 1.63 0.45
CA LEU A 28 -13.43 2.00 1.21
C LEU A 28 -12.22 2.08 0.28
N PHE A 29 -11.48 3.16 0.42
CA PHE A 29 -10.15 3.34 -0.14
C PHE A 29 -9.13 3.32 0.99
N ILE A 30 -8.33 2.26 1.07
CA ILE A 30 -7.38 2.05 2.17
C ILE A 30 -5.95 2.09 1.63
N THR A 31 -5.18 3.08 2.05
CA THR A 31 -3.75 3.18 1.70
C THR A 31 -2.87 2.64 2.81
N PHE A 32 -1.77 2.01 2.44
CA PHE A 32 -0.85 1.38 3.38
C PHE A 32 0.51 1.09 2.75
N ARG A 33 1.49 0.78 3.59
CA ARG A 33 2.74 0.16 3.17
C ARG A 33 2.51 -1.34 3.05
N SER A 34 2.55 -1.87 1.84
CA SER A 34 2.42 -3.30 1.63
C SER A 34 3.60 -4.06 2.22
N ILE A 35 3.31 -5.17 2.89
CA ILE A 35 4.29 -6.11 3.39
C ILE A 35 3.94 -7.48 2.83
N GLU A 36 4.81 -8.01 1.98
CA GLU A 36 4.68 -9.40 1.53
C GLU A 36 5.66 -10.29 2.28
N ARG A 37 5.13 -11.38 2.81
CA ARG A 37 5.93 -12.48 3.30
C ARG A 37 6.12 -13.48 2.17
N GLY A 38 7.17 -13.33 1.39
CA GLY A 38 7.52 -14.32 0.38
C GLY A 38 8.25 -15.54 1.00
N LYS A 39 8.40 -16.63 0.23
CA LYS A 39 9.12 -17.84 0.66
C LYS A 39 10.50 -17.56 1.31
N LYS A 40 11.23 -16.56 0.80
CA LYS A 40 12.49 -16.11 1.40
C LYS A 40 12.29 -15.45 2.78
N ALA A 41 11.15 -14.85 3.03
CA ALA A 41 10.82 -14.25 4.33
C ALA A 41 10.55 -15.35 5.37
N GLU A 42 9.87 -16.42 4.98
CA GLU A 42 9.63 -17.59 5.84
C GLU A 42 10.94 -18.32 6.15
N GLU A 43 11.79 -18.51 5.13
CA GLU A 43 13.14 -19.08 5.30
C GLU A 43 14.02 -18.23 6.24
N ASN A 44 13.97 -16.90 6.12
CA ASN A 44 14.73 -15.99 6.97
C ASN A 44 14.17 -15.93 8.39
N ALA A 45 12.86 -15.97 8.57
CA ALA A 45 12.22 -16.04 9.88
C ALA A 45 12.62 -17.34 10.63
N SER A 46 12.68 -18.47 9.92
CA SER A 46 13.13 -19.73 10.49
C SER A 46 14.60 -19.72 10.94
N ARG A 47 15.43 -18.87 10.32
CA ARG A 47 16.85 -18.70 10.66
C ARG A 47 17.12 -17.58 11.68
N LYS A 48 16.09 -16.96 12.26
CA LYS A 48 16.19 -15.79 13.16
C LYS A 48 16.95 -14.60 12.54
N VAL A 49 16.93 -14.47 11.23
CA VAL A 49 17.50 -13.32 10.53
C VAL A 49 16.46 -12.21 10.52
N THR A 50 16.78 -11.06 11.10
CA THR A 50 15.91 -9.89 11.07
C THR A 50 15.76 -9.40 9.62
N GLY A 51 14.54 -9.18 9.15
CA GLY A 51 14.26 -8.60 7.83
C GLY A 51 13.61 -9.52 6.82
N GLY A 52 12.81 -10.45 7.27
CA GLY A 52 12.10 -11.41 6.40
C GLY A 52 10.85 -10.89 5.69
N TRP A 53 10.58 -9.59 5.71
CA TRP A 53 9.43 -9.02 5.03
C TRP A 53 9.85 -8.16 3.83
N ILE A 54 9.05 -8.23 2.79
CA ILE A 54 9.25 -7.50 1.53
C ILE A 54 8.21 -6.41 1.46
N SER A 55 8.61 -5.15 1.37
CA SER A 55 7.69 -4.07 1.06
C SER A 55 7.59 -3.87 -0.44
N GLU A 56 6.40 -4.01 -0.99
CA GLU A 56 6.12 -3.72 -2.40
C GLU A 56 5.98 -2.22 -2.69
N GLY A 57 5.85 -1.42 -1.66
CA GLY A 57 5.72 0.00 -1.79
C GLY A 57 4.44 0.56 -1.16
N TRP A 58 4.02 1.68 -1.69
CA TRP A 58 2.79 2.34 -1.31
C TRP A 58 1.63 1.84 -2.16
N ILE A 59 0.65 1.26 -1.50
CA ILE A 59 -0.48 0.55 -2.11
C ILE A 59 -1.78 1.18 -1.64
N ALA A 60 -2.80 1.12 -2.47
CA ALA A 60 -4.19 1.29 -2.09
C ALA A 60 -4.97 0.00 -2.32
N TRP A 61 -5.87 -0.32 -1.42
CA TRP A 61 -6.89 -1.34 -1.55
C TRP A 61 -8.26 -0.67 -1.73
N VAL A 62 -9.09 -1.25 -2.58
CA VAL A 62 -10.46 -0.82 -2.84
C VAL A 62 -11.40 -1.99 -2.59
N GLY A 63 -12.43 -1.76 -1.78
CA GLY A 63 -13.42 -2.74 -1.44
C GLY A 63 -14.54 -2.13 -0.59
N THR A 64 -15.34 -2.96 0.04
CA THR A 64 -16.43 -2.54 0.91
C THR A 64 -16.11 -2.83 2.38
N PHE A 65 -16.89 -2.26 3.29
CA PHE A 65 -16.80 -2.62 4.70
C PHE A 65 -17.19 -4.09 4.92
N GLU A 66 -18.14 -4.60 4.15
CA GLU A 66 -18.54 -6.02 4.19
C GLU A 66 -17.37 -6.95 3.80
N ASP A 67 -16.54 -6.56 2.83
CA ASP A 67 -15.33 -7.32 2.48
C ASP A 67 -14.40 -7.47 3.67
N LEU A 68 -14.24 -6.39 4.48
CA LEU A 68 -13.43 -6.45 5.71
C LEU A 68 -14.03 -7.37 6.76
N GLU A 69 -15.35 -7.31 6.97
CA GLU A 69 -16.03 -8.13 7.98
C GLU A 69 -16.02 -9.62 7.63
N GLN A 70 -16.10 -9.94 6.33
CA GLN A 70 -16.13 -11.31 5.83
C GLN A 70 -14.75 -11.88 5.47
N GLY A 71 -13.70 -11.07 5.51
CA GLY A 71 -12.35 -11.47 5.11
C GLY A 71 -12.19 -11.64 3.58
N ASN A 72 -13.04 -10.99 2.79
CA ASN A 72 -12.93 -10.99 1.33
C ASN A 72 -11.77 -10.11 0.84
N GLU A 73 -11.16 -10.49 -0.28
CA GLU A 73 -9.99 -9.79 -0.83
C GLU A 73 -10.29 -8.37 -1.38
N GLY A 74 -11.57 -7.98 -1.42
CA GLY A 74 -12.03 -6.71 -1.99
C GLY A 74 -12.05 -6.74 -3.51
N GLN A 75 -12.17 -5.57 -4.12
CA GLN A 75 -12.31 -5.45 -5.57
C GLN A 75 -10.96 -5.48 -6.29
N TYR A 76 -9.98 -4.69 -5.83
CA TYR A 76 -8.64 -4.64 -6.41
C TYR A 76 -7.65 -3.86 -5.54
N ARG A 77 -6.38 -3.93 -5.93
CA ARG A 77 -5.27 -3.14 -5.36
C ARG A 77 -4.66 -2.23 -6.42
N ILE A 78 -4.26 -1.04 -6.00
CA ILE A 78 -3.57 -0.06 -6.84
C ILE A 78 -2.16 0.13 -6.29
N LYS A 79 -1.13 -0.11 -7.10
CA LYS A 79 0.23 0.27 -6.74
C LYS A 79 0.45 1.76 -6.99
N LEU A 80 0.46 2.55 -5.94
CA LEU A 80 0.60 4.00 -6.00
C LEU A 80 2.03 4.43 -6.29
N ALA A 81 3.00 3.82 -5.64
CA ALA A 81 4.42 4.05 -5.91
C ALA A 81 5.31 2.91 -5.42
N HIS A 82 6.41 2.67 -6.12
CA HIS A 82 7.53 1.89 -5.64
C HIS A 82 8.37 2.71 -4.66
N ILE A 83 9.03 2.01 -3.73
CA ILE A 83 10.00 2.60 -2.82
C ILE A 83 11.38 2.11 -3.20
N TYR A 84 12.39 2.99 -3.08
CA TYR A 84 13.77 2.66 -3.37
C TYR A 84 14.59 2.59 -2.07
N LYS A 85 15.41 1.55 -1.96
CA LYS A 85 16.38 1.41 -0.89
C LYS A 85 17.68 2.13 -1.27
N ASP A 86 18.34 2.74 -0.28
CA ASP A 86 19.65 3.33 -0.45
C ASP A 86 20.66 2.34 -1.07
N GLY A 87 21.41 2.81 -2.05
CA GLY A 87 22.40 2.02 -2.78
C GLY A 87 21.86 1.07 -3.86
N GLN A 88 20.55 0.95 -4.04
CA GLN A 88 19.92 0.09 -5.05
C GLN A 88 19.27 0.93 -6.17
N ARG A 89 19.35 0.40 -7.40
CA ARG A 89 18.64 0.98 -8.57
C ARG A 89 17.26 0.38 -8.80
N LYS A 90 16.95 -0.74 -8.13
CA LYS A 90 15.67 -1.46 -8.23
C LYS A 90 14.77 -1.06 -7.08
N PRO A 91 13.45 -1.21 -7.21
CA PRO A 91 12.53 -1.06 -6.10
C PRO A 91 12.99 -1.86 -4.89
N ALA A 92 12.86 -1.28 -3.72
CA ALA A 92 13.30 -1.93 -2.49
C ALA A 92 12.28 -2.98 -2.07
N TYR A 93 12.77 -4.18 -1.90
CA TYR A 93 12.06 -5.28 -1.27
C TYR A 93 12.75 -5.54 0.08
N SER A 94 12.55 -4.67 1.05
CA SER A 94 13.18 -4.84 2.36
C SER A 94 12.52 -4.02 3.45
N ALA A 95 12.75 -4.42 4.69
CA ALA A 95 12.35 -3.72 5.90
C ALA A 95 12.88 -2.26 5.99
N GLU A 96 13.91 -1.93 5.20
CA GLU A 96 14.51 -0.60 5.19
C GLU A 96 13.80 0.37 4.21
N ALA A 97 12.83 -0.12 3.43
CA ALA A 97 12.01 0.72 2.55
C ALA A 97 10.94 1.43 3.37
N ASP A 98 11.27 2.55 3.95
CA ASP A 98 10.35 3.30 4.81
C ASP A 98 9.41 4.19 4.00
N THR A 99 8.11 3.97 4.22
CA THR A 99 6.97 4.76 3.73
C THR A 99 5.76 4.47 4.62
N GLY A 100 4.66 5.11 4.37
CA GLY A 100 3.42 4.92 5.13
C GLY A 100 3.06 6.21 5.88
N TYR A 101 2.23 6.13 6.91
CA TYR A 101 1.59 7.29 7.52
C TYR A 101 0.92 8.17 6.46
N CYS A 102 0.08 7.50 5.67
CA CYS A 102 -0.62 8.13 4.56
C CYS A 102 -1.66 9.14 5.05
N GLY A 103 -1.82 10.23 4.32
CA GLY A 103 -2.97 11.11 4.43
C GLY A 103 -3.90 10.85 3.26
N ASN A 104 -5.19 10.64 3.53
CA ASN A 104 -6.22 10.50 2.51
C ASN A 104 -7.28 11.58 2.74
N VAL A 105 -7.79 12.14 1.65
CA VAL A 105 -8.98 12.99 1.65
C VAL A 105 -9.77 12.72 0.37
N VAL A 106 -11.08 12.66 0.49
CA VAL A 106 -11.99 12.58 -0.64
C VAL A 106 -12.62 13.95 -0.85
N LEU A 107 -12.48 14.49 -2.06
CA LEU A 107 -13.04 15.79 -2.44
C LEU A 107 -14.50 15.61 -2.85
N ASP A 108 -15.23 16.73 -2.93
CA ASP A 108 -16.66 16.75 -3.26
C ASP A 108 -16.99 16.14 -4.64
N ASP A 109 -16.02 16.19 -5.57
CA ASP A 109 -16.13 15.59 -6.91
C ASP A 109 -15.79 14.09 -6.93
N GLY A 110 -15.54 13.49 -5.77
CA GLY A 110 -15.12 12.08 -5.64
C GLY A 110 -13.65 11.82 -5.90
N THR A 111 -12.86 12.85 -6.25
CA THR A 111 -11.41 12.71 -6.39
C THR A 111 -10.78 12.41 -5.03
N ILE A 112 -10.00 11.35 -4.97
CA ILE A 112 -9.22 10.98 -3.80
C ILE A 112 -7.84 11.62 -3.93
N VAL A 113 -7.47 12.42 -2.94
CA VAL A 113 -6.09 12.93 -2.80
C VAL A 113 -5.43 12.15 -1.68
N THR A 114 -4.35 11.47 -2.01
CA THR A 114 -3.58 10.70 -1.05
C THR A 114 -2.12 11.10 -1.07
N SER A 115 -1.47 11.10 0.08
CA SER A 115 -0.07 11.50 0.21
C SER A 115 0.66 10.63 1.24
N THR A 116 1.95 10.44 1.01
CA THR A 116 2.85 9.79 1.96
C THR A 116 4.29 10.23 1.71
N TYR A 117 5.19 9.87 2.61
CA TYR A 117 6.62 10.08 2.43
C TYR A 117 7.33 8.81 1.98
N GLY A 118 8.48 8.95 1.37
CA GLY A 118 9.33 7.83 0.98
C GLY A 118 10.42 8.22 -0.01
N LYS A 119 11.15 7.22 -0.47
CA LYS A 119 12.19 7.35 -1.50
C LYS A 119 11.63 6.87 -2.83
N PHE A 120 10.88 7.73 -3.51
CA PHE A 120 10.07 7.36 -4.68
C PHE A 120 10.77 7.58 -6.01
N ASN A 121 11.84 8.38 -6.05
CA ASN A 121 12.52 8.70 -7.30
C ASN A 121 13.96 8.17 -7.30
N PRO A 122 14.30 7.21 -8.19
CA PRO A 122 15.66 6.65 -8.25
C PRO A 122 16.71 7.65 -8.76
N LYS A 123 16.28 8.81 -9.26
CA LYS A 123 17.17 9.90 -9.71
C LYS A 123 17.46 10.91 -8.60
N ASP A 124 16.60 10.98 -7.58
CA ASP A 124 16.75 11.92 -6.45
C ASP A 124 17.73 11.40 -5.42
N LYS A 125 19.01 11.52 -5.71
CA LYS A 125 20.07 11.09 -4.82
C LYS A 125 20.69 12.27 -4.10
N ILE A 126 20.99 12.10 -2.82
CA ILE A 126 21.84 13.00 -2.05
C ILE A 126 23.30 12.73 -2.41
N ASN A 127 23.65 11.45 -2.56
CA ASN A 127 24.95 10.98 -3.00
C ASN A 127 24.78 9.63 -3.72
N PHE A 128 25.87 8.97 -4.11
CA PHE A 128 25.82 7.72 -4.86
C PHE A 128 25.18 6.53 -4.11
N LYS A 129 24.96 6.65 -2.80
CA LYS A 129 24.36 5.58 -1.95
C LYS A 129 22.99 5.93 -1.38
N THR A 130 22.65 7.22 -1.24
CA THR A 130 21.49 7.67 -0.48
C THR A 130 20.49 8.37 -1.37
N TYR A 131 19.25 7.90 -1.39
CA TYR A 131 18.11 8.54 -2.05
C TYR A 131 17.47 9.58 -1.15
N LYS A 132 17.00 10.65 -1.75
CA LYS A 132 16.26 11.70 -1.04
C LYS A 132 14.87 11.19 -0.65
N THR A 133 14.51 11.34 0.61
CA THR A 133 13.14 11.19 1.06
C THR A 133 12.32 12.41 0.64
N SER A 134 11.18 12.18 0.06
CA SER A 134 10.26 13.22 -0.41
C SER A 134 8.81 12.88 -0.07
N ILE A 135 7.93 13.88 -0.10
CA ILE A 135 6.50 13.69 -0.05
C ILE A 135 6.02 13.40 -1.47
N CYS A 136 5.23 12.35 -1.62
CA CYS A 136 4.54 12.02 -2.86
C CYS A 136 3.04 12.15 -2.64
N SER A 137 2.35 12.85 -3.55
CA SER A 137 0.89 12.92 -3.58
C SER A 137 0.37 12.34 -4.88
N LYS A 138 -0.80 11.71 -4.81
CA LYS A 138 -1.55 11.18 -5.95
C LYS A 138 -2.98 11.69 -5.90
N ARG A 139 -3.53 11.91 -7.08
CA ARG A 139 -4.97 12.16 -7.28
C ARG A 139 -5.52 10.96 -8.05
N ILE A 140 -6.61 10.40 -7.57
CA ILE A 140 -7.20 9.15 -8.07
C ILE A 140 -8.70 9.36 -8.18
N ASN A 141 -9.25 8.94 -9.32
CA ASN A 141 -10.68 8.75 -9.48
C ASN A 141 -10.94 7.26 -9.62
N LEU A 142 -11.86 6.71 -8.80
CA LEU A 142 -12.13 5.27 -8.83
C LEU A 142 -12.78 4.84 -10.13
N ASN A 143 -13.55 5.69 -10.80
CA ASN A 143 -14.12 5.35 -12.11
C ASN A 143 -13.02 5.05 -13.14
N ASP A 144 -11.93 5.84 -13.15
CA ASP A 144 -10.80 5.62 -14.06
C ASP A 144 -10.10 4.29 -13.76
N THR A 145 -9.96 3.95 -12.47
CA THR A 145 -9.32 2.68 -12.06
C THR A 145 -10.22 1.48 -12.32
N ASP A 146 -11.52 1.60 -12.14
CA ASP A 146 -12.51 0.58 -12.46
C ASP A 146 -12.47 0.23 -13.96
N GLU A 147 -12.45 1.25 -14.84
CA GLU A 147 -12.31 1.04 -16.28
C GLU A 147 -11.00 0.33 -16.66
N LEU A 148 -9.89 0.64 -15.97
CA LEU A 148 -8.63 -0.04 -16.21
C LEU A 148 -8.70 -1.52 -15.82
N VAL A 149 -9.29 -1.83 -14.66
CA VAL A 149 -9.48 -3.21 -14.18
C VAL A 149 -10.36 -4.00 -15.15
N GLU A 150 -11.46 -3.42 -15.61
CA GLU A 150 -12.32 -4.06 -16.61
C GLU A 150 -11.59 -4.38 -17.92
N LYS A 151 -10.71 -3.47 -18.38
CA LYS A 151 -9.91 -3.70 -19.59
C LYS A 151 -8.84 -4.79 -19.40
N MET A 152 -8.34 -4.97 -18.17
CA MET A 152 -7.34 -6.01 -17.86
C MET A 152 -7.95 -7.42 -17.74
N ASN A 153 -9.26 -7.51 -17.46
CA ASN A 153 -9.98 -8.76 -17.29
C ASN A 153 -10.64 -9.29 -18.58
N LYS A 154 -10.53 -8.55 -19.68
CA LYS A 154 -10.97 -8.94 -21.03
C LYS A 154 -9.81 -9.52 -21.84
#